data_c944c51bb1c738859a1805641f5b16b8
#
_entry.id   c944c51bb1c738859a1805641f5b16b8
#
_cell.length_a   1.000
_cell.length_b   1.000
_cell.length_c   1.000
_cell.angle_alpha   90.00
_cell.angle_beta   90.00
_cell.angle_gamma   90.00
#
_symmetry.space_group_name_H-M   'P 1'
#
loop_
_entity.id
_entity.type
_entity.pdbx_description
1 polymer ?
#
loop_
_entity_poly.entity_id
_entity_poly.type
_entity_poly.pdbx_seq_one_letter_code
_entity_poly.pdbx_strand_id
1 'polypeptide(L)'
;MGYNSKIGIVGSGIQGVSNALFLQKKGFDVTLFDRDDPGSLAASYGNAGHFSPYACVLMNRPDILTDVPAMLLSSTGPLALKWNYVPKMMPWLFQFIKNCTTKKMMHTAKNMHQILDIALSAYDELFENIDLDGLVEKKGILYIWNDQSLKSRELEIKVRDELGVDQQVVS
;
A
#
# COMPACT_ATOMS: atom_id res chain seq x y z
N MET A 1 -11.41 -25.95 -19.95
CA MET A 1 -10.10 -26.56 -20.26
C MET A 1 -9.24 -26.45 -19.01
N GLY A 2 -9.01 -27.59 -18.31
CA GLY A 2 -8.15 -27.59 -17.12
C GLY A 2 -6.69 -27.46 -17.57
N TYR A 3 -6.00 -26.45 -17.04
CA TYR A 3 -4.56 -26.36 -17.20
C TYR A 3 -3.93 -27.45 -16.31
N ASN A 4 -3.39 -28.49 -16.93
CA ASN A 4 -2.69 -29.59 -16.23
C ASN A 4 -1.27 -29.13 -15.76
N SER A 5 -1.07 -27.83 -15.58
CA SER A 5 0.21 -27.25 -15.19
C SER A 5 0.30 -27.10 -13.68
N LYS A 6 1.40 -27.59 -13.11
CA LYS A 6 1.71 -27.44 -11.69
C LYS A 6 2.43 -26.15 -11.46
N ILE A 7 2.02 -25.40 -10.46
CA ILE A 7 2.61 -24.11 -10.06
C ILE A 7 3.08 -24.18 -8.62
N GLY A 8 4.34 -23.90 -8.39
CA GLY A 8 4.90 -23.71 -7.06
C GLY A 8 4.98 -22.22 -6.71
N ILE A 9 4.47 -21.85 -5.55
CA ILE A 9 4.55 -20.50 -5.01
C ILE A 9 5.40 -20.52 -3.75
N VAL A 10 6.41 -19.67 -3.67
CA VAL A 10 7.27 -19.53 -2.50
C VAL A 10 6.78 -18.38 -1.65
N GLY A 11 6.42 -18.69 -0.41
CA GLY A 11 5.85 -17.77 0.57
C GLY A 11 4.34 -17.96 0.75
N SER A 12 3.90 -18.20 1.99
CA SER A 12 2.49 -18.35 2.38
C SER A 12 1.93 -17.14 3.13
N GLY A 13 2.53 -15.98 2.94
CA GLY A 13 1.94 -14.69 3.34
C GLY A 13 0.74 -14.34 2.46
N ILE A 14 0.07 -13.21 2.74
CA ILE A 14 -1.16 -12.79 2.01
C ILE A 14 -0.99 -12.79 0.49
N GLN A 15 0.16 -12.38 -0.02
CA GLN A 15 0.45 -12.37 -1.46
C GLN A 15 0.47 -13.78 -2.05
N GLY A 16 1.17 -14.71 -1.40
CA GLY A 16 1.26 -16.09 -1.88
C GLY A 16 -0.08 -16.80 -1.82
N VAL A 17 -0.81 -16.66 -0.72
CA VAL A 17 -2.13 -17.28 -0.53
C VAL A 17 -3.14 -16.72 -1.55
N SER A 18 -3.21 -15.40 -1.73
CA SER A 18 -4.12 -14.79 -2.69
C SER A 18 -3.85 -15.27 -4.12
N ASN A 19 -2.57 -15.28 -4.54
CA ASN A 19 -2.20 -15.80 -5.85
C ASN A 19 -2.53 -17.28 -6.02
N ALA A 20 -2.30 -18.09 -4.97
CA ALA A 20 -2.63 -19.51 -4.99
C ALA A 20 -4.14 -19.75 -5.20
N LEU A 21 -4.98 -19.03 -4.47
CA LEU A 21 -6.44 -19.13 -4.57
C LEU A 21 -6.94 -18.75 -5.96
N PHE A 22 -6.46 -17.63 -6.53
CA PHE A 22 -6.83 -17.23 -7.89
C PHE A 22 -6.37 -18.24 -8.95
N LEU A 23 -5.18 -18.81 -8.81
CA LEU A 23 -4.68 -19.82 -9.73
C LEU A 23 -5.46 -21.12 -9.62
N GLN A 24 -5.83 -21.54 -8.40
CA GLN A 24 -6.70 -22.72 -8.18
C GLN A 24 -8.09 -22.51 -8.78
N LYS A 25 -8.70 -21.32 -8.61
CA LYS A 25 -9.97 -20.97 -9.29
C LYS A 25 -9.86 -21.07 -10.81
N LYS A 26 -8.67 -20.82 -11.38
CA LYS A 26 -8.40 -20.99 -12.81
C LYS A 26 -8.06 -22.42 -13.23
N GLY A 27 -8.06 -23.37 -12.31
CA GLY A 27 -7.85 -24.79 -12.58
C GLY A 27 -6.38 -25.24 -12.61
N PHE A 28 -5.45 -24.45 -12.05
CA PHE A 28 -4.08 -24.89 -11.86
C PHE A 28 -3.92 -25.74 -10.59
N ASP A 29 -2.99 -26.71 -10.64
CA ASP A 29 -2.54 -27.45 -9.46
C ASP A 29 -1.44 -26.63 -8.76
N VAL A 30 -1.76 -26.06 -7.58
CA VAL A 30 -0.90 -25.10 -6.90
C VAL A 30 -0.36 -25.68 -5.60
N THR A 31 0.94 -25.57 -5.41
CA THR A 31 1.64 -25.92 -4.17
C THR A 31 2.29 -24.70 -3.57
N LEU A 32 2.00 -24.40 -2.31
CA LEU A 32 2.66 -23.37 -1.52
C LEU A 32 3.87 -23.96 -0.79
N PHE A 33 5.01 -23.27 -0.85
CA PHE A 33 6.22 -23.59 -0.12
C PHE A 33 6.53 -22.45 0.85
N ASP A 34 6.63 -22.76 2.12
CA ASP A 34 7.07 -21.81 3.15
C ASP A 34 7.99 -22.53 4.14
N ARG A 35 8.82 -21.77 4.84
CA ARG A 35 9.66 -22.30 5.92
C ARG A 35 8.90 -22.46 7.23
N ASP A 36 7.76 -21.75 7.37
CA ASP A 36 6.93 -21.67 8.57
C ASP A 36 5.50 -22.05 8.25
N ASP A 37 4.70 -22.37 9.27
CA ASP A 37 3.29 -22.63 9.11
C ASP A 37 2.54 -21.41 8.57
N PRO A 38 1.53 -21.59 7.69
CA PRO A 38 0.77 -20.50 7.12
C PRO A 38 0.21 -19.56 8.21
N GLY A 39 0.43 -18.25 8.03
CA GLY A 39 -0.08 -17.21 8.94
C GLY A 39 0.71 -17.05 10.25
N SER A 40 1.81 -17.79 10.48
CA SER A 40 2.54 -17.71 11.75
C SER A 40 3.57 -16.54 11.77
N LEU A 41 4.60 -16.58 10.94
CA LEU A 41 5.72 -15.61 10.93
C LEU A 41 5.78 -14.74 9.66
N ALA A 42 4.80 -14.83 8.78
CA ALA A 42 4.73 -13.98 7.60
C ALA A 42 4.56 -12.51 7.99
N ALA A 43 5.14 -11.59 7.20
CA ALA A 43 4.98 -10.15 7.41
C ALA A 43 3.50 -9.69 7.37
N SER A 44 2.61 -10.49 6.81
CA SER A 44 1.17 -10.27 6.81
C SER A 44 0.51 -10.53 8.16
N TYR A 45 1.13 -11.35 9.01
CA TYR A 45 0.62 -11.64 10.34
C TYR A 45 0.76 -10.42 11.25
N GLY A 46 -0.31 -10.04 11.92
CA GLY A 46 -0.31 -8.90 12.82
C GLY A 46 -0.14 -7.53 12.13
N ASN A 47 -0.39 -7.43 10.82
CA ASN A 47 -0.44 -6.15 10.13
C ASN A 47 -1.65 -5.31 10.60
N ALA A 48 -1.75 -4.06 10.15
CA ALA A 48 -2.82 -3.15 10.57
C ALA A 48 -4.22 -3.56 10.07
N GLY A 49 -4.36 -4.60 9.26
CA GLY A 49 -5.64 -5.10 8.75
C GLY A 49 -6.40 -4.12 7.85
N HIS A 50 -5.72 -3.14 7.26
CA HIS A 50 -6.36 -2.13 6.42
C HIS A 50 -6.34 -2.51 4.95
N PHE A 51 -7.51 -2.54 4.33
CA PHE A 51 -7.67 -2.51 2.87
C PHE A 51 -7.83 -1.04 2.45
N SER A 52 -6.81 -0.46 1.83
CA SER A 52 -6.76 0.96 1.53
C SER A 52 -6.63 1.22 0.02
N PRO A 53 -7.73 1.10 -0.75
CA PRO A 53 -7.71 1.34 -2.20
C PRO A 53 -7.41 2.81 -2.54
N TYR A 54 -7.56 3.70 -1.57
CA TYR A 54 -7.34 5.15 -1.73
C TYR A 54 -5.93 5.61 -1.35
N ALA A 55 -5.01 4.70 -1.03
CA ALA A 55 -3.61 5.00 -0.70
C ALA A 55 -2.76 5.29 -1.95
N CYS A 56 -3.31 6.07 -2.89
CA CYS A 56 -2.65 6.44 -4.14
C CYS A 56 -1.68 7.63 -3.99
N VAL A 57 -1.75 8.39 -2.91
CA VAL A 57 -0.84 9.52 -2.66
C VAL A 57 0.42 9.00 -1.98
N LEU A 58 1.53 9.01 -2.71
CA LEU A 58 2.80 8.46 -2.27
C LEU A 58 3.71 9.55 -1.68
N MET A 59 4.79 9.12 -1.03
CA MET A 59 5.73 10.00 -0.33
C MET A 59 6.54 10.93 -1.26
N ASN A 60 6.55 10.70 -2.57
CA ASN A 60 7.29 11.53 -3.54
C ASN A 60 6.59 12.85 -3.89
N ARG A 61 5.88 13.43 -2.96
CA ARG A 61 5.23 14.73 -3.10
C ARG A 61 6.24 15.87 -2.92
N PRO A 62 6.06 17.02 -3.59
CA PRO A 62 7.03 18.12 -3.55
C PRO A 62 7.25 18.73 -2.17
N ASP A 63 6.21 18.80 -1.35
CA ASP A 63 6.21 19.36 0.00
C ASP A 63 7.05 18.54 0.99
N ILE A 64 7.26 17.24 0.73
CA ILE A 64 8.09 16.39 1.61
C ILE A 64 9.51 16.95 1.79
N LEU A 65 10.04 17.61 0.77
CA LEU A 65 11.39 18.16 0.82
C LEU A 65 11.52 19.29 1.82
N THR A 66 10.44 20.02 2.10
CA THR A 66 10.39 21.08 3.11
C THR A 66 10.14 20.51 4.52
N ASP A 67 9.50 19.36 4.62
CA ASP A 67 9.14 18.72 5.88
C ASP A 67 10.28 17.88 6.47
N VAL A 68 11.13 17.31 5.61
CA VAL A 68 12.24 16.42 6.02
C VAL A 68 13.14 17.02 7.10
N PRO A 69 13.59 18.29 7.05
CA PRO A 69 14.43 18.85 8.11
C PRO A 69 13.75 18.84 9.47
N ALA A 70 12.47 19.23 9.52
CA ALA A 70 11.68 19.21 10.76
C ALA A 70 11.48 17.79 11.30
N MET A 71 11.21 16.82 10.41
CA MET A 71 11.06 15.41 10.78
C MET A 71 12.35 14.82 11.37
N LEU A 72 13.52 15.20 10.83
CA LEU A 72 14.82 14.73 11.31
C LEU A 72 15.22 15.32 12.67
N LEU A 73 14.77 16.55 12.97
CA LEU A 73 15.05 17.22 14.22
C LEU A 73 14.09 16.79 15.34
N SER A 74 12.99 16.14 15.02
CA SER A 74 12.00 15.67 15.98
C SER A 74 12.40 14.31 16.55
N SER A 75 12.48 14.21 17.88
CA SER A 75 12.73 12.94 18.58
C SER A 75 11.59 11.92 18.46
N THR A 76 10.38 12.40 18.13
CA THR A 76 9.17 11.59 17.93
C THR A 76 8.72 11.59 16.47
N GLY A 77 9.53 12.15 15.58
CA GLY A 77 9.23 12.26 14.15
C GLY A 77 9.17 10.91 13.45
N PRO A 78 8.46 10.83 12.33
CA PRO A 78 8.29 9.59 11.57
C PRO A 78 9.55 9.18 10.80
N LEU A 79 10.57 10.04 10.73
CA LEU A 79 11.79 9.82 9.97
C LEU A 79 13.00 9.68 10.89
N ALA A 80 13.57 8.48 10.93
CA ALA A 80 14.82 8.21 11.62
C ALA A 80 15.92 7.83 10.61
N LEU A 81 17.05 8.53 10.64
CA LEU A 81 18.19 8.24 9.77
C LEU A 81 19.33 7.59 10.57
N LYS A 82 19.82 6.48 10.05
CA LYS A 82 21.08 5.91 10.50
C LYS A 82 22.23 6.58 9.75
N TRP A 83 22.85 7.58 10.37
CA TRP A 83 23.81 8.48 9.73
C TRP A 83 24.98 7.80 9.03
N ASN A 84 25.46 6.71 9.58
CA ASN A 84 26.54 5.90 8.96
C ASN A 84 26.09 5.17 7.68
N TYR A 85 24.79 5.08 7.40
CA TYR A 85 24.23 4.49 6.19
C TYR A 85 23.93 5.50 5.09
N VAL A 86 23.86 6.79 5.43
CA VAL A 86 23.53 7.88 4.49
C VAL A 86 24.40 7.87 3.24
N PRO A 87 25.74 7.70 3.30
CA PRO A 87 26.57 7.65 2.09
C PRO A 87 26.16 6.54 1.12
N LYS A 88 25.76 5.39 1.64
CA LYS A 88 25.29 4.26 0.81
C LYS A 88 23.92 4.51 0.18
N MET A 89 23.11 5.33 0.83
CA MET A 89 21.76 5.68 0.38
C MET A 89 21.75 6.84 -0.63
N MET A 90 22.84 7.59 -0.78
CA MET A 90 22.89 8.80 -1.64
C MET A 90 22.39 8.57 -3.07
N PRO A 91 22.74 7.49 -3.79
CA PRO A 91 22.24 7.27 -5.15
C PRO A 91 20.71 7.17 -5.22
N TRP A 92 20.12 6.47 -4.25
CA TRP A 92 18.67 6.36 -4.12
C TRP A 92 18.04 7.72 -3.76
N LEU A 93 18.63 8.44 -2.82
CA LEU A 93 18.13 9.74 -2.37
C LEU A 93 18.09 10.77 -3.50
N PHE A 94 19.12 10.82 -4.35
CA PHE A 94 19.11 11.66 -5.55
C PHE A 94 17.97 11.30 -6.50
N GLN A 95 17.72 10.03 -6.73
CA GLN A 95 16.59 9.60 -7.56
C GLN A 95 15.26 9.95 -6.92
N PHE A 96 15.12 9.77 -5.61
CA PHE A 96 13.93 10.15 -4.87
C PHE A 96 13.62 11.64 -5.02
N ILE A 97 14.60 12.51 -4.75
CA ILE A 97 14.46 13.98 -4.89
C ILE A 97 14.05 14.37 -6.31
N LYS A 98 14.68 13.80 -7.34
CA LYS A 98 14.31 14.03 -8.74
C LYS A 98 12.86 13.61 -9.06
N ASN A 99 12.28 12.73 -8.27
CA ASN A 99 10.90 12.26 -8.43
C ASN A 99 9.90 13.06 -7.57
N CYS A 100 10.36 13.93 -6.66
CA CYS A 100 9.51 14.79 -5.84
C CYS A 100 9.04 16.03 -6.64
N THR A 101 8.34 15.79 -7.74
CA THR A 101 7.72 16.85 -8.56
C THR A 101 6.25 16.55 -8.76
N THR A 102 5.41 17.57 -8.83
CA THR A 102 3.95 17.41 -9.02
C THR A 102 3.63 16.50 -10.22
N LYS A 103 4.32 16.69 -11.35
CA LYS A 103 4.10 15.86 -12.55
C LYS A 103 4.37 14.38 -12.31
N LYS A 104 5.49 14.06 -11.65
CA LYS A 104 5.87 12.66 -11.40
C LYS A 104 5.02 12.04 -10.29
N MET A 105 4.70 12.83 -9.27
CA MET A 105 3.79 12.42 -8.21
C MET A 105 2.42 12.04 -8.80
N MET A 106 1.82 12.91 -9.63
CA MET A 106 0.53 12.63 -10.28
C MET A 106 0.59 11.42 -11.21
N HIS A 107 1.68 11.27 -11.98
CA HIS A 107 1.89 10.08 -12.81
C HIS A 107 1.91 8.80 -11.97
N THR A 108 2.64 8.80 -10.87
CA THR A 108 2.72 7.64 -9.96
C THR A 108 1.38 7.38 -9.27
N ALA A 109 0.71 8.44 -8.78
CA ALA A 109 -0.59 8.33 -8.13
C ALA A 109 -1.64 7.73 -9.07
N LYS A 110 -1.69 8.18 -10.33
CA LYS A 110 -2.61 7.66 -11.35
C LYS A 110 -2.39 6.17 -11.63
N ASN A 111 -1.14 5.75 -11.83
CA ASN A 111 -0.85 4.34 -12.09
C ASN A 111 -1.13 3.47 -10.85
N MET A 112 -0.84 3.98 -9.66
CA MET A 112 -1.13 3.28 -8.40
C MET A 112 -2.63 3.14 -8.18
N HIS A 113 -3.41 4.19 -8.45
CA HIS A 113 -4.86 4.17 -8.35
C HIS A 113 -5.48 3.10 -9.26
N GLN A 114 -5.02 2.96 -10.50
CA GLN A 114 -5.51 1.92 -11.43
C GLN A 114 -5.33 0.50 -10.90
N ILE A 115 -4.26 0.24 -10.13
CA ILE A 115 -4.03 -1.05 -9.50
C ILE A 115 -4.88 -1.22 -8.24
N LEU A 116 -5.00 -0.16 -7.44
CA LEU A 116 -5.73 -0.18 -6.16
C LEU A 116 -7.24 -0.23 -6.36
N ASP A 117 -7.75 0.36 -7.42
CA ASP A 117 -9.18 0.44 -7.73
C ASP A 117 -9.83 -0.94 -7.86
N ILE A 118 -9.10 -1.91 -8.40
CA ILE A 118 -9.57 -3.29 -8.53
C ILE A 118 -9.36 -4.15 -7.26
N ALA A 119 -8.66 -3.62 -6.25
CA ALA A 119 -8.24 -4.43 -5.11
C ALA A 119 -9.41 -4.94 -4.27
N LEU A 120 -10.41 -4.09 -4.00
CA LEU A 120 -11.55 -4.51 -3.18
C LEU A 120 -12.41 -5.55 -3.88
N SER A 121 -12.70 -5.38 -5.19
CA SER A 121 -13.45 -6.36 -5.95
C SER A 121 -12.71 -7.70 -6.08
N ALA A 122 -11.38 -7.67 -6.17
CA ALA A 122 -10.58 -8.88 -6.15
C ALA A 122 -10.65 -9.60 -4.78
N TYR A 123 -10.67 -8.87 -3.68
CA TYR A 123 -10.87 -9.47 -2.36
C TYR A 123 -12.30 -10.00 -2.17
N ASP A 124 -13.31 -9.30 -2.65
CA ASP A 124 -14.69 -9.79 -2.63
C ASP A 124 -14.81 -11.13 -3.37
N GLU A 125 -14.14 -11.28 -4.51
CA GLU A 125 -14.07 -12.56 -5.24
C GLU A 125 -13.36 -13.66 -4.44
N LEU A 126 -12.28 -13.35 -3.73
CA LEU A 126 -11.58 -14.33 -2.88
C LEU A 126 -12.43 -14.78 -1.69
N PHE A 127 -13.22 -13.87 -1.15
CA PHE A 127 -13.99 -14.08 0.08
C PHE A 127 -15.41 -14.64 -0.17
N GLU A 128 -15.81 -14.81 -1.42
CA GLU A 128 -17.17 -15.21 -1.82
C GLU A 128 -17.76 -16.41 -1.03
N ASN A 129 -16.89 -17.35 -0.64
CA ASN A 129 -17.31 -18.57 0.10
C ASN A 129 -16.69 -18.65 1.50
N ILE A 130 -16.25 -17.53 2.08
CA ILE A 130 -15.64 -17.47 3.40
C ILE A 130 -16.53 -16.65 4.31
N ASP A 131 -16.86 -17.20 5.47
CA ASP A 131 -17.53 -16.43 6.52
C ASP A 131 -16.55 -15.42 7.11
N LEU A 132 -16.83 -14.13 6.93
CA LEU A 132 -16.02 -13.00 7.38
C LEU A 132 -16.67 -12.26 8.55
N ASP A 133 -17.74 -12.79 9.14
CA ASP A 133 -18.45 -12.10 10.21
C ASP A 133 -17.50 -11.80 11.39
N GLY A 134 -17.46 -10.53 11.79
CA GLY A 134 -16.56 -10.04 12.82
C GLY A 134 -15.07 -9.91 12.41
N LEU A 135 -14.68 -10.32 11.19
CA LEU A 135 -13.29 -10.24 10.71
C LEU A 135 -13.04 -9.07 9.76
N VAL A 136 -14.03 -8.71 8.94
CA VAL A 136 -13.90 -7.63 7.95
C VAL A 136 -15.08 -6.68 8.09
N GLU A 137 -14.77 -5.40 8.23
CA GLU A 137 -15.76 -4.32 8.29
C GLU A 137 -15.57 -3.34 7.12
N LYS A 138 -16.65 -3.03 6.41
CA LYS A 138 -16.65 -2.06 5.29
C LYS A 138 -17.19 -0.70 5.76
N LYS A 139 -16.47 -0.02 6.65
CA LYS A 139 -16.87 1.27 7.24
C LYS A 139 -16.15 2.50 6.68
N GLY A 140 -15.27 2.31 5.70
CA GLY A 140 -14.42 3.37 5.18
C GLY A 140 -13.18 3.62 6.04
N ILE A 141 -12.42 4.67 5.70
CA ILE A 141 -11.18 5.05 6.38
C ILE A 141 -11.26 6.53 6.75
N LEU A 142 -10.95 6.84 7.99
CA LEU A 142 -10.84 8.22 8.46
C LEU A 142 -9.38 8.68 8.38
N TYR A 143 -9.12 9.73 7.61
CA TYR A 143 -7.84 10.43 7.59
C TYR A 143 -7.89 11.64 8.52
N ILE A 144 -6.93 11.75 9.43
CA ILE A 144 -6.84 12.85 10.38
C ILE A 144 -5.55 13.63 10.11
N TRP A 145 -5.66 14.92 9.97
CA TRP A 145 -4.54 15.85 9.82
C TRP A 145 -4.52 16.83 11.01
N ASN A 146 -3.33 17.18 11.46
CA ASN A 146 -3.16 18.29 12.40
C ASN A 146 -2.96 19.62 11.63
N ASP A 147 -3.04 20.73 12.33
CA ASP A 147 -2.94 22.08 11.73
C ASP A 147 -1.59 22.34 11.05
N GLN A 148 -0.53 21.65 11.42
CA GLN A 148 0.81 21.81 10.84
C GLN A 148 0.93 21.22 9.44
N SER A 149 -0.03 20.41 9.00
CA SER A 149 -0.01 19.69 7.72
C SER A 149 -1.03 20.20 6.69
N LEU A 150 -1.51 21.44 6.79
CA LEU A 150 -2.56 21.99 5.92
C LEU A 150 -2.24 21.89 4.43
N LYS A 151 -1.00 22.23 4.02
CA LYS A 151 -0.58 22.15 2.61
C LYS A 151 -0.57 20.71 2.10
N SER A 152 -0.10 19.77 2.92
CA SER A 152 -0.12 18.35 2.61
C SER A 152 -1.56 17.84 2.46
N ARG A 153 -2.44 18.24 3.36
CA ARG A 153 -3.87 17.90 3.32
C ARG A 153 -4.52 18.37 2.03
N GLU A 154 -4.35 19.65 1.66
CA GLU A 154 -4.92 20.21 0.43
C GLU A 154 -4.42 19.46 -0.81
N LEU A 155 -3.12 19.15 -0.86
CA LEU A 155 -2.54 18.39 -1.95
C LEU A 155 -3.11 16.97 -2.03
N GLU A 156 -3.25 16.29 -0.91
CA GLU A 156 -3.79 14.93 -0.85
C GLU A 156 -5.26 14.88 -1.26
N ILE A 157 -6.08 15.82 -0.77
CA ILE A 157 -7.49 15.95 -1.15
C ILE A 157 -7.58 16.17 -2.66
N LYS A 158 -6.83 17.15 -3.19
CA LYS A 158 -6.81 17.46 -4.61
C LYS A 158 -6.43 16.26 -5.47
N VAL A 159 -5.39 15.51 -5.09
CA VAL A 159 -4.96 14.32 -5.85
C VAL A 159 -6.05 13.25 -5.87
N ARG A 160 -6.70 13.00 -4.74
CA ARG A 160 -7.80 12.03 -4.68
C ARG A 160 -9.01 12.48 -5.50
N ASP A 161 -9.36 13.77 -5.46
CA ASP A 161 -10.43 14.33 -6.30
C ASP A 161 -10.14 14.18 -7.80
N GLU A 162 -8.92 14.51 -8.23
CA GLU A 162 -8.49 14.35 -9.63
C GLU A 162 -8.50 12.89 -10.11
N LEU A 163 -8.38 11.93 -9.18
CA LEU A 163 -8.43 10.49 -9.45
C LEU A 163 -9.84 9.90 -9.30
N GLY A 164 -10.83 10.70 -8.92
CA GLY A 164 -12.21 10.24 -8.74
C GLY A 164 -12.44 9.40 -7.48
N VAL A 165 -11.58 9.53 -6.49
CA VAL A 165 -11.75 8.85 -5.20
C VAL A 165 -12.91 9.48 -4.45
N ASP A 166 -13.88 8.65 -4.03
CA ASP A 166 -14.99 9.11 -3.19
C ASP A 166 -14.49 9.47 -1.80
N GLN A 167 -14.56 10.75 -1.46
CA GLN A 167 -14.11 11.28 -0.17
C GLN A 167 -15.00 12.39 0.32
N GLN A 168 -15.14 12.48 1.63
CA GLN A 168 -15.89 13.56 2.28
C GLN A 168 -14.99 14.27 3.29
N VAL A 169 -14.88 15.59 3.16
CA VAL A 169 -14.18 16.42 4.14
C VAL A 169 -15.17 16.79 5.25
N VAL A 170 -14.87 16.34 6.46
CA VAL A 170 -15.63 16.71 7.66
C VAL A 170 -14.86 17.73 8.47
N SER A 171 -15.55 18.73 9.02
CA SER A 171 -15.02 19.82 9.85
C SER A 171 -15.22 19.53 11.33
#